data_5f0d9769f9eda94a485c9f6a2169db20
#
_entry.id   5f0d9769f9eda94a485c9f6a2169db20
#
_cell.length_a   1.000
_cell.length_b   1.000
_cell.length_c   1.000
_cell.angle_alpha   90.00
_cell.angle_beta   90.00
_cell.angle_gamma   90.00
#
_symmetry.space_group_name_H-M   'P 1'
#
loop_
_entity.id
_entity.type
_entity.pdbx_description
1 polymer ?
#
loop_
_entity_poly.entity_id
_entity_poly.type
_entity_poly.pdbx_seq_one_letter_code
_entity_poly.pdbx_strand_id
1 'polypeptide(L)'
;MAAARAGFRAGARDIVFHPGAYQGARPERAYETVRRRLQEIVEELRAEGVDVTLRPETMGKSALFGTLDEVIQLSREVPGVLPCVDFAHLHARAGDGSFNSYAEFVEALKRVAAGLGPRGLQDLHIHVSGIAYTRKGERHHLNLKEADLRYEELLQALIDLGAQGRVLCESPNLEEDALLLQATYRRLLEKASASREEVG
;
A
#
# COMPACT_ATOMS: atom_id res chain seq x y z
N MET A 1 4.20 -18.84 0.15
CA MET A 1 5.28 -19.80 0.46
C MET A 1 6.39 -19.79 -0.60
N ALA A 2 6.18 -20.31 -1.83
CA ALA A 2 7.24 -20.37 -2.84
C ALA A 2 7.89 -19.02 -3.15
N ALA A 3 7.08 -17.97 -3.37
CA ALA A 3 7.57 -16.60 -3.59
C ALA A 3 8.39 -16.07 -2.40
N ALA A 4 7.97 -16.36 -1.16
CA ALA A 4 8.70 -15.93 0.04
C ALA A 4 10.09 -16.58 0.12
N ARG A 5 10.16 -17.89 -0.11
CA ARG A 5 11.45 -18.62 -0.14
C ARG A 5 12.37 -18.13 -1.27
N ALA A 6 11.81 -17.91 -2.46
CA ALA A 6 12.58 -17.41 -3.61
C ALA A 6 13.05 -15.97 -3.38
N GLY A 7 12.16 -15.08 -2.91
CA GLY A 7 12.48 -13.70 -2.59
C GLY A 7 13.57 -13.60 -1.51
N PHE A 8 13.45 -14.38 -0.43
CA PHE A 8 14.45 -14.41 0.63
C PHE A 8 15.84 -14.83 0.11
N ARG A 9 15.91 -15.84 -0.74
CA ARG A 9 17.17 -16.27 -1.40
C ARG A 9 17.75 -15.19 -2.31
N ALA A 10 16.89 -14.37 -2.90
CA ALA A 10 17.29 -13.23 -3.73
C ALA A 10 17.60 -11.95 -2.92
N GLY A 11 17.51 -12.02 -1.58
CA GLY A 11 17.78 -10.90 -0.69
C GLY A 11 16.57 -9.98 -0.39
N ALA A 12 15.37 -10.33 -0.87
CA ALA A 12 14.16 -9.59 -0.55
C ALA A 12 13.77 -9.81 0.92
N ARG A 13 13.31 -8.73 1.57
CA ARG A 13 12.81 -8.77 2.95
C ARG A 13 11.30 -8.59 3.03
N ASP A 14 10.70 -8.02 2.02
CA ASP A 14 9.26 -7.81 1.92
C ASP A 14 8.69 -8.63 0.76
N ILE A 15 7.60 -9.33 1.02
CA ILE A 15 6.91 -10.16 0.03
C ILE A 15 5.48 -9.67 -0.08
N VAL A 16 5.22 -8.88 -1.11
CA VAL A 16 3.87 -8.37 -1.43
C VAL A 16 3.06 -9.44 -2.13
N PHE A 17 1.77 -9.49 -1.82
CA PHE A 17 0.83 -10.42 -2.47
C PHE A 17 -0.60 -9.93 -2.36
N HIS A 18 -1.42 -10.30 -3.34
CA HIS A 18 -2.87 -10.12 -3.30
C HIS A 18 -3.49 -11.15 -2.35
N PRO A 19 -4.21 -10.73 -1.30
CA PRO A 19 -4.68 -11.64 -0.26
C PRO A 19 -5.86 -12.52 -0.67
N GLY A 20 -6.43 -12.31 -1.87
CA GLY A 20 -7.48 -13.16 -2.45
C GLY A 20 -8.81 -12.45 -2.66
N ALA A 21 -9.90 -13.21 -2.67
CA ALA A 21 -11.24 -12.71 -2.93
C ALA A 21 -12.24 -13.28 -1.91
N TYR A 22 -13.34 -12.56 -1.68
CA TYR A 22 -14.40 -13.03 -0.77
C TYR A 22 -15.12 -14.29 -1.27
N GLN A 23 -15.17 -14.52 -2.58
CA GLN A 23 -15.82 -15.70 -3.21
C GLN A 23 -17.27 -15.93 -2.71
N GLY A 24 -18.02 -14.85 -2.46
CA GLY A 24 -19.36 -14.92 -1.93
C GLY A 24 -19.47 -15.22 -0.43
N ALA A 25 -18.35 -15.40 0.27
CA ALA A 25 -18.35 -15.49 1.73
C ALA A 25 -18.60 -14.12 2.37
N ARG A 26 -19.15 -14.13 3.59
CA ARG A 26 -19.24 -12.91 4.40
C ARG A 26 -17.83 -12.42 4.74
N PRO A 27 -17.61 -11.09 4.80
CA PRO A 27 -16.28 -10.50 5.05
C PRO A 27 -15.56 -11.07 6.29
N GLU A 28 -16.30 -11.27 7.38
CA GLU A 28 -15.75 -11.80 8.63
C GLU A 28 -15.18 -13.21 8.46
N ARG A 29 -15.89 -14.06 7.69
CA ARG A 29 -15.43 -15.43 7.41
C ARG A 29 -14.23 -15.45 6.49
N ALA A 30 -14.20 -14.57 5.51
CA ALA A 30 -13.04 -14.42 4.64
C ALA A 30 -11.83 -13.95 5.44
N TYR A 31 -12.01 -12.94 6.30
CA TYR A 31 -10.98 -12.42 7.20
C TYR A 31 -10.36 -13.53 8.06
N GLU A 32 -11.18 -14.28 8.78
CA GLU A 32 -10.70 -15.38 9.63
C GLU A 32 -9.92 -16.44 8.84
N THR A 33 -10.36 -16.73 7.61
CA THR A 33 -9.66 -17.66 6.73
C THR A 33 -8.30 -17.13 6.33
N VAL A 34 -8.20 -15.89 5.90
CA VAL A 34 -6.94 -15.24 5.49
C VAL A 34 -6.01 -15.12 6.69
N ARG A 35 -6.51 -14.63 7.83
CA ARG A 35 -5.72 -14.50 9.06
C ARG A 35 -5.08 -15.82 9.48
N ARG A 36 -5.86 -16.89 9.58
CA ARG A 36 -5.36 -18.22 9.96
C ARG A 36 -4.31 -18.73 8.98
N ARG A 37 -4.54 -18.55 7.66
CA ARG A 37 -3.57 -18.97 6.64
C ARG A 37 -2.27 -18.18 6.73
N LEU A 38 -2.33 -16.89 7.01
CA LEU A 38 -1.14 -16.08 7.19
C LEU A 38 -0.35 -16.51 8.44
N GLN A 39 -1.02 -16.83 9.54
CA GLN A 39 -0.37 -17.38 10.73
C GLN A 39 0.39 -18.67 10.42
N GLU A 40 -0.28 -19.64 9.76
CA GLU A 40 0.34 -20.90 9.33
C GLU A 40 1.57 -20.66 8.44
N ILE A 41 1.47 -19.72 7.47
CA ILE A 41 2.57 -19.37 6.55
C ILE A 41 3.75 -18.75 7.31
N VAL A 42 3.49 -17.80 8.22
CA VAL A 42 4.53 -17.13 9.00
C VAL A 42 5.25 -18.14 9.89
N GLU A 43 4.52 -19.03 10.56
CA GLU A 43 5.10 -20.08 11.41
C GLU A 43 6.01 -21.02 10.62
N GLU A 44 5.56 -21.48 9.43
CA GLU A 44 6.35 -22.36 8.57
C GLU A 44 7.62 -21.65 8.06
N LEU A 45 7.50 -20.41 7.56
CA LEU A 45 8.66 -19.63 7.11
C LEU A 45 9.69 -19.39 8.22
N ARG A 46 9.24 -19.09 9.44
CA ARG A 46 10.11 -18.94 10.60
C ARG A 46 10.83 -20.25 10.97
N ALA A 47 10.11 -21.36 10.95
CA ALA A 47 10.71 -22.67 11.20
C ALA A 47 11.81 -23.05 10.19
N GLU A 48 11.70 -22.52 8.96
CA GLU A 48 12.69 -22.69 7.89
C GLU A 48 13.83 -21.66 7.94
N GLY A 49 13.80 -20.69 8.85
CA GLY A 49 14.76 -19.58 8.91
C GLY A 49 14.59 -18.55 7.78
N VAL A 50 13.42 -18.51 7.14
CA VAL A 50 13.06 -17.55 6.09
C VAL A 50 12.50 -16.29 6.75
N ASP A 51 13.37 -15.31 7.00
CA ASP A 51 13.05 -14.06 7.66
C ASP A 51 12.59 -13.00 6.64
N VAL A 52 11.28 -12.94 6.44
CA VAL A 52 10.60 -11.98 5.54
C VAL A 52 9.35 -11.42 6.19
N THR A 53 8.99 -10.20 5.81
CA THR A 53 7.69 -9.59 6.13
C THR A 53 6.71 -9.90 5.01
N LEU A 54 5.56 -10.46 5.35
CA LEU A 54 4.46 -10.67 4.41
C LEU A 54 3.63 -9.39 4.31
N ARG A 55 3.46 -8.89 3.09
CA ARG A 55 2.77 -7.63 2.80
C ARG A 55 1.46 -7.87 2.02
N PRO A 56 0.34 -8.19 2.68
CA PRO A 56 -0.96 -8.19 2.00
C PRO A 56 -1.27 -6.80 1.47
N GLU A 57 -1.66 -6.75 0.19
CA GLU A 57 -1.91 -5.51 -0.52
C GLU A 57 -3.37 -5.09 -0.45
N THR A 58 -3.63 -3.77 -0.39
CA THR A 58 -4.97 -3.23 -0.58
C THR A 58 -5.43 -3.41 -2.02
N MET A 59 -6.69 -3.83 -2.21
CA MET A 59 -7.20 -4.28 -3.51
C MET A 59 -8.19 -3.31 -4.16
N GLY A 60 -8.11 -3.16 -5.47
CA GLY A 60 -8.86 -2.20 -6.27
C GLY A 60 -10.27 -2.62 -6.68
N LYS A 61 -10.78 -3.79 -6.22
CA LYS A 61 -12.16 -4.26 -6.50
C LYS A 61 -12.89 -4.63 -5.23
N SER A 62 -14.16 -4.26 -5.12
CA SER A 62 -15.00 -4.57 -3.95
C SER A 62 -15.21 -6.07 -3.71
N ALA A 63 -15.09 -6.89 -4.77
CA ALA A 63 -15.19 -8.36 -4.67
C ALA A 63 -13.90 -9.02 -4.12
N LEU A 64 -12.80 -8.27 -4.03
CA LEU A 64 -11.53 -8.76 -3.52
C LEU A 64 -11.36 -8.40 -2.04
N PHE A 65 -10.83 -9.34 -1.28
CA PHE A 65 -10.38 -9.11 0.10
C PHE A 65 -9.15 -8.20 0.08
N GLY A 66 -9.07 -7.25 0.98
CA GLY A 66 -7.95 -6.28 1.05
C GLY A 66 -8.45 -4.84 1.05
N THR A 67 -9.44 -4.52 1.89
CA THR A 67 -9.70 -3.14 2.31
C THR A 67 -8.55 -2.64 3.18
N LEU A 68 -8.39 -1.33 3.32
CA LEU A 68 -7.38 -0.75 4.20
C LEU A 68 -7.50 -1.28 5.63
N ASP A 69 -8.73 -1.38 6.16
CA ASP A 69 -8.96 -1.88 7.51
C ASP A 69 -8.58 -3.35 7.66
N GLU A 70 -8.90 -4.19 6.68
CA GLU A 70 -8.56 -5.61 6.72
C GLU A 70 -7.04 -5.83 6.74
N VAL A 71 -6.27 -5.11 5.92
CA VAL A 71 -4.81 -5.27 5.91
C VAL A 71 -4.16 -4.70 7.17
N ILE A 72 -4.68 -3.59 7.72
CA ILE A 72 -4.24 -3.05 9.01
C ILE A 72 -4.53 -4.06 10.13
N GLN A 73 -5.75 -4.61 10.18
CA GLN A 73 -6.12 -5.57 11.21
C GLN A 73 -5.29 -6.85 11.14
N LEU A 74 -5.03 -7.40 9.94
CA LEU A 74 -4.11 -8.53 9.74
C LEU A 74 -2.72 -8.23 10.32
N SER A 75 -2.20 -7.04 10.07
CA SER A 75 -0.88 -6.62 10.54
C SER A 75 -0.79 -6.49 12.06
N ARG A 76 -1.90 -6.16 12.72
CA ARG A 76 -2.00 -6.13 14.18
C ARG A 76 -2.05 -7.52 14.80
N GLU A 77 -2.72 -8.45 14.14
CA GLU A 77 -3.04 -9.76 14.70
C GLU A 77 -2.03 -10.85 14.33
N VAL A 78 -1.28 -10.67 13.23
CA VAL A 78 -0.32 -11.66 12.76
C VAL A 78 1.10 -11.09 12.75
N PRO A 79 1.93 -11.41 13.77
CA PRO A 79 3.32 -10.95 13.81
C PRO A 79 4.13 -11.45 12.61
N GLY A 80 4.75 -10.54 11.86
CA GLY A 80 5.44 -10.83 10.59
C GLY A 80 4.63 -10.45 9.37
N VAL A 81 3.46 -9.82 9.58
CA VAL A 81 2.63 -9.22 8.54
C VAL A 81 2.61 -7.71 8.73
N LEU A 82 2.84 -6.95 7.66
CA LEU A 82 2.65 -5.50 7.59
C LEU A 82 1.93 -5.15 6.27
N PRO A 83 1.19 -4.05 6.19
CA PRO A 83 0.41 -3.76 4.98
C PRO A 83 1.30 -3.35 3.81
N CYS A 84 0.87 -3.65 2.59
CA CYS A 84 1.18 -2.90 1.40
C CYS A 84 -0.03 -2.04 1.05
N VAL A 85 0.15 -0.71 1.02
CA VAL A 85 -0.94 0.22 0.71
C VAL A 85 -0.80 0.67 -0.75
N ASP A 86 -1.61 0.12 -1.64
CA ASP A 86 -1.72 0.60 -3.00
C ASP A 86 -2.78 1.71 -3.07
N PHE A 87 -2.34 2.93 -3.34
CA PHE A 87 -3.21 4.10 -3.41
C PHE A 87 -4.01 4.17 -4.71
N ALA A 88 -3.50 3.60 -5.80
CA ALA A 88 -4.25 3.45 -7.04
C ALA A 88 -5.42 2.47 -6.86
N HIS A 89 -5.19 1.36 -6.17
CA HIS A 89 -6.24 0.40 -5.82
C HIS A 89 -7.29 1.01 -4.90
N LEU A 90 -6.89 1.76 -3.86
CA LEU A 90 -7.85 2.44 -2.97
C LEU A 90 -8.71 3.43 -3.75
N HIS A 91 -8.11 4.22 -4.66
CA HIS A 91 -8.81 5.15 -5.53
C HIS A 91 -9.81 4.42 -6.46
N ALA A 92 -9.41 3.33 -7.06
CA ALA A 92 -10.25 2.56 -7.98
C ALA A 92 -11.38 1.79 -7.30
N ARG A 93 -11.21 1.40 -6.02
CA ARG A 93 -12.09 0.43 -5.33
C ARG A 93 -13.55 0.85 -5.26
N ALA A 94 -13.82 2.14 -4.99
CA ALA A 94 -15.19 2.66 -4.95
C ALA A 94 -15.83 2.75 -6.34
N GLY A 95 -15.02 2.87 -7.39
CA GLY A 95 -15.44 2.93 -8.78
C GLY A 95 -16.09 4.26 -9.18
N ASP A 96 -15.91 5.29 -8.37
CA ASP A 96 -16.51 6.62 -8.54
C ASP A 96 -15.51 7.78 -8.45
N GLY A 97 -14.22 7.47 -8.22
CA GLY A 97 -13.17 8.47 -8.08
C GLY A 97 -13.14 9.20 -6.74
N SER A 98 -13.89 8.73 -5.74
CA SER A 98 -14.08 9.44 -4.46
C SER A 98 -12.86 9.44 -3.54
N PHE A 99 -11.91 8.55 -3.69
CA PHE A 99 -10.69 8.52 -2.88
C PHE A 99 -9.52 9.13 -3.68
N ASN A 100 -9.45 10.47 -3.72
CA ASN A 100 -8.49 11.16 -4.60
C ASN A 100 -8.15 12.59 -4.15
N SER A 101 -7.97 12.82 -2.86
CA SER A 101 -7.60 14.13 -2.32
C SER A 101 -6.55 14.01 -1.21
N TYR A 102 -5.82 15.09 -0.99
CA TYR A 102 -4.86 15.21 0.12
C TYR A 102 -5.46 14.77 1.46
N ALA A 103 -6.67 15.23 1.78
CA ALA A 103 -7.32 14.92 3.04
C ALA A 103 -7.59 13.41 3.20
N GLU A 104 -8.02 12.75 2.13
CA GLU A 104 -8.29 11.30 2.12
C GLU A 104 -6.99 10.50 2.22
N PHE A 105 -5.91 10.94 1.57
CA PHE A 105 -4.59 10.31 1.70
C PHE A 105 -4.05 10.45 3.11
N VAL A 106 -4.15 11.65 3.70
CA VAL A 106 -3.79 11.89 5.12
C VAL A 106 -4.60 11.00 6.05
N GLU A 107 -5.91 10.88 5.84
CA GLU A 107 -6.77 10.03 6.67
C GLU A 107 -6.38 8.55 6.57
N ALA A 108 -6.12 8.04 5.37
CA ALA A 108 -5.65 6.67 5.18
C ALA A 108 -4.33 6.41 5.92
N LEU A 109 -3.36 7.31 5.79
CA LEU A 109 -2.06 7.21 6.48
C LEU A 109 -2.23 7.29 8.01
N LYS A 110 -3.09 8.17 8.52
CA LYS A 110 -3.43 8.24 9.95
C LYS A 110 -4.08 6.96 10.45
N ARG A 111 -4.94 6.31 9.66
CA ARG A 111 -5.53 4.99 10.02
C ARG A 111 -4.45 3.92 10.13
N VAL A 112 -3.46 3.90 9.22
CA VAL A 112 -2.30 3.01 9.32
C VAL A 112 -1.53 3.28 10.62
N ALA A 113 -1.24 4.55 10.92
CA ALA A 113 -0.55 4.94 12.14
C ALA A 113 -1.33 4.55 13.41
N ALA A 114 -2.63 4.82 13.45
CA ALA A 114 -3.49 4.46 14.58
C ALA A 114 -3.58 2.94 14.78
N GLY A 115 -3.61 2.19 13.68
CA GLY A 115 -3.70 0.74 13.72
C GLY A 115 -2.41 0.05 14.13
N LEU A 116 -1.25 0.54 13.70
CA LEU A 116 0.05 -0.10 13.88
C LEU A 116 0.94 0.60 14.91
N GLY A 117 0.46 1.69 15.51
CA GLY A 117 1.23 2.50 16.44
C GLY A 117 2.33 3.33 15.76
N PRO A 118 3.31 3.86 16.52
CA PRO A 118 4.33 4.79 16.01
C PRO A 118 5.14 4.24 14.82
N ARG A 119 5.27 2.92 14.70
CA ARG A 119 5.97 2.26 13.59
C ARG A 119 5.16 2.23 12.29
N GLY A 120 3.86 2.50 12.33
CA GLY A 120 2.97 2.40 11.18
C GLY A 120 3.36 3.31 10.01
N LEU A 121 3.99 4.45 10.30
CA LEU A 121 4.51 5.37 9.29
C LEU A 121 6.02 5.28 9.08
N GLN A 122 6.74 4.41 9.78
CA GLN A 122 8.21 4.30 9.72
C GLN A 122 8.68 3.19 8.79
N ASP A 123 7.82 2.26 8.41
CA ASP A 123 8.13 1.14 7.51
C ASP A 123 6.97 0.90 6.53
N LEU A 124 6.56 1.97 5.83
CA LEU A 124 5.53 1.89 4.82
C LEU A 124 6.02 1.16 3.57
N HIS A 125 5.15 0.34 3.00
CA HIS A 125 5.30 -0.21 1.67
C HIS A 125 4.10 0.26 0.86
N ILE A 126 4.36 1.13 -0.09
CA ILE A 126 3.32 1.81 -0.88
C ILE A 126 3.49 1.43 -2.33
N HIS A 127 2.39 1.07 -2.99
CA HIS A 127 2.31 1.01 -4.44
C HIS A 127 1.54 2.22 -4.97
N VAL A 128 1.96 2.69 -6.15
CA VAL A 128 1.35 3.82 -6.84
C VAL A 128 1.48 3.63 -8.35
N SER A 129 0.39 3.91 -9.05
CA SER A 129 0.33 3.99 -10.52
C SER A 129 -0.84 4.88 -10.93
N GLY A 130 -0.93 5.23 -12.20
CA GLY A 130 -2.22 5.58 -12.77
C GLY A 130 -3.12 4.36 -12.84
N ILE A 131 -4.44 4.53 -12.86
CA ILE A 131 -5.36 3.40 -12.87
C ILE A 131 -6.63 3.71 -13.66
N ALA A 132 -7.03 2.79 -14.53
CA ALA A 132 -8.35 2.76 -15.12
C ALA A 132 -9.31 2.00 -14.23
N TYR A 133 -10.51 2.55 -14.02
CA TYR A 133 -11.54 1.92 -13.21
C TYR A 133 -12.94 2.10 -13.79
N THR A 134 -13.88 1.37 -13.26
CA THR A 134 -15.32 1.48 -13.53
C THR A 134 -16.07 1.37 -12.22
N ARG A 135 -17.40 1.46 -12.24
CA ARG A 135 -18.24 1.19 -11.06
C ARG A 135 -17.99 -0.17 -10.39
N LYS A 136 -17.28 -1.08 -11.06
CA LYS A 136 -16.87 -2.38 -10.50
C LYS A 136 -15.46 -2.37 -9.90
N GLY A 137 -14.83 -1.20 -9.84
CA GLY A 137 -13.46 -1.00 -9.40
C GLY A 137 -12.44 -1.07 -10.54
N GLU A 138 -11.21 -1.36 -10.18
CA GLU A 138 -10.02 -1.43 -11.02
C GLU A 138 -10.21 -2.24 -12.31
N ARG A 139 -9.58 -1.77 -13.38
CA ARG A 139 -9.44 -2.49 -14.66
C ARG A 139 -8.00 -2.85 -14.98
N HIS A 140 -7.12 -1.87 -15.07
CA HIS A 140 -5.68 -2.04 -15.35
C HIS A 140 -4.93 -0.76 -14.98
N HIS A 141 -3.64 -0.89 -14.80
CA HIS A 141 -2.76 0.25 -14.55
C HIS A 141 -2.60 1.12 -15.80
N LEU A 142 -2.43 2.41 -15.58
CA LEU A 142 -2.12 3.44 -16.57
C LEU A 142 -0.83 4.16 -16.16
N ASN A 143 -0.29 4.95 -17.07
CA ASN A 143 0.73 5.91 -16.68
C ASN A 143 0.10 7.04 -15.84
N LEU A 144 0.86 7.61 -14.92
CA LEU A 144 0.36 8.65 -14.00
C LEU A 144 -0.27 9.85 -14.72
N LYS A 145 0.33 10.27 -15.83
CA LYS A 145 -0.18 11.41 -16.62
C LYS A 145 -1.44 11.10 -17.43
N GLU A 146 -1.80 9.85 -17.59
CA GLU A 146 -2.97 9.37 -18.33
C GLU A 146 -4.15 9.08 -17.41
N ALA A 147 -3.95 9.21 -16.08
CA ALA A 147 -4.92 8.88 -15.05
C ALA A 147 -5.27 10.12 -14.21
N ASP A 148 -6.31 9.99 -13.43
CA ASP A 148 -6.82 11.05 -12.56
C ASP A 148 -6.28 11.01 -11.13
N LEU A 149 -5.48 10.00 -10.76
CA LEU A 149 -4.90 9.91 -9.42
C LEU A 149 -4.01 11.11 -9.11
N ARG A 150 -4.33 11.84 -8.04
CA ARG A 150 -3.62 13.03 -7.59
C ARG A 150 -2.35 12.69 -6.81
N TYR A 151 -1.41 12.02 -7.47
CA TYR A 151 -0.18 11.51 -6.85
C TYR A 151 0.68 12.60 -6.19
N GLU A 152 0.64 13.85 -6.67
CA GLU A 152 1.34 14.97 -6.02
C GLU A 152 0.79 15.23 -4.60
N GLU A 153 -0.53 15.17 -4.43
CA GLU A 153 -1.18 15.33 -3.11
C GLU A 153 -0.85 14.15 -2.19
N LEU A 154 -0.74 12.94 -2.73
CA LEU A 154 -0.28 11.79 -1.96
C LEU A 154 1.17 11.99 -1.46
N LEU A 155 2.07 12.41 -2.35
CA LEU A 155 3.47 12.66 -1.97
C LEU A 155 3.57 13.79 -0.93
N GLN A 156 2.75 14.84 -1.04
CA GLN A 156 2.68 15.89 -0.03
C GLN A 156 2.21 15.34 1.32
N ALA A 157 1.18 14.48 1.33
CA ALA A 157 0.70 13.85 2.56
C ALA A 157 1.77 13.00 3.25
N LEU A 158 2.58 12.27 2.47
CA LEU A 158 3.71 11.49 3.00
C LEU A 158 4.77 12.39 3.66
N ILE A 159 5.09 13.53 3.03
CA ILE A 159 6.05 14.50 3.56
C ILE A 159 5.54 15.13 4.86
N ASP A 160 4.30 15.60 4.87
CA ASP A 160 3.72 16.32 6.01
C ASP A 160 3.55 15.44 7.25
N LEU A 161 3.32 14.15 7.05
CA LEU A 161 3.25 13.15 8.13
C LEU A 161 4.60 12.56 8.52
N GLY A 162 5.69 12.95 7.88
CA GLY A 162 7.02 12.39 8.13
C GLY A 162 7.10 10.89 7.86
N ALA A 163 6.34 10.42 6.89
CA ALA A 163 6.27 9.01 6.53
C ALA A 163 7.60 8.50 5.97
N GLN A 164 7.97 7.29 6.36
CA GLN A 164 9.21 6.62 5.94
C GLN A 164 8.88 5.24 5.37
N GLY A 165 9.76 4.74 4.51
CA GLY A 165 9.58 3.45 3.86
C GLY A 165 9.88 3.53 2.37
N ARG A 166 9.08 2.85 1.57
CA ARG A 166 9.28 2.80 0.11
C ARG A 166 7.99 3.05 -0.64
N VAL A 167 8.13 3.70 -1.79
CA VAL A 167 7.07 3.86 -2.77
C VAL A 167 7.54 3.17 -4.05
N LEU A 168 6.79 2.17 -4.50
CA LEU A 168 7.03 1.47 -5.76
C LEU A 168 6.04 1.98 -6.81
N CYS A 169 6.58 2.27 -7.99
CA CYS A 169 5.77 2.63 -9.15
C CYS A 169 5.38 1.37 -9.91
N GLU A 170 4.09 1.20 -10.17
CA GLU A 170 3.54 0.09 -10.95
C GLU A 170 2.92 0.54 -12.29
N SER A 171 3.29 1.74 -12.74
CA SER A 171 2.87 2.25 -14.06
C SER A 171 3.46 1.42 -15.19
N PRO A 172 2.74 1.26 -16.33
CA PRO A 172 3.23 0.50 -17.48
C PRO A 172 4.54 1.01 -18.08
N ASN A 173 4.84 2.31 -17.96
CA ASN A 173 6.09 2.94 -18.42
C ASN A 173 7.25 2.80 -17.41
N LEU A 174 7.08 1.98 -16.36
CA LEU A 174 8.11 1.58 -15.41
C LEU A 174 8.90 2.77 -14.82
N GLU A 175 10.17 2.90 -15.24
CA GLU A 175 11.12 3.90 -14.70
C GLU A 175 10.73 5.35 -15.00
N GLU A 176 9.99 5.64 -16.06
CA GLU A 176 9.60 7.01 -16.41
C GLU A 176 8.73 7.65 -15.32
N ASP A 177 7.70 6.94 -14.89
CA ASP A 177 6.84 7.42 -13.80
C ASP A 177 7.53 7.31 -12.43
N ALA A 178 8.40 6.33 -12.22
CA ALA A 178 9.21 6.27 -11.01
C ALA A 178 10.12 7.50 -10.87
N LEU A 179 10.74 7.94 -11.96
CA LEU A 179 11.55 9.18 -12.01
C LEU A 179 10.67 10.43 -11.83
N LEU A 180 9.46 10.44 -12.40
CA LEU A 180 8.48 11.51 -12.21
C LEU A 180 8.10 11.64 -10.72
N LEU A 181 7.76 10.55 -10.05
CA LEU A 181 7.45 10.52 -8.63
C LEU A 181 8.64 11.02 -7.80
N GLN A 182 9.85 10.56 -8.10
CA GLN A 182 11.06 10.98 -7.40
C GLN A 182 11.34 12.47 -7.57
N ALA A 183 11.24 13.01 -8.79
CA ALA A 183 11.44 14.43 -9.07
C ALA A 183 10.38 15.30 -8.36
N THR A 184 9.12 14.86 -8.39
CA THR A 184 8.01 15.53 -7.70
C THR A 184 8.23 15.54 -6.19
N TYR A 185 8.61 14.42 -5.59
CA TYR A 185 8.89 14.32 -4.17
C TYR A 185 10.01 15.26 -3.73
N ARG A 186 11.12 15.32 -4.48
CA ARG A 186 12.25 16.25 -4.20
C ARG A 186 11.80 17.71 -4.25
N ARG A 187 11.05 18.09 -5.28
CA ARG A 187 10.50 19.45 -5.43
C ARG A 187 9.59 19.84 -4.25
N LEU A 188 8.76 18.92 -3.77
CA LEU A 188 7.87 19.15 -2.64
C LEU A 188 8.65 19.27 -1.32
N LEU A 189 9.70 18.47 -1.11
CA LEU A 189 10.58 18.57 0.04
C LEU A 189 11.31 19.93 0.10
N GLU A 190 11.84 20.40 -1.02
CA GLU A 190 12.50 21.70 -1.10
C GLU A 190 11.56 22.84 -0.72
N LYS A 191 10.32 22.81 -1.22
CA LYS A 191 9.28 23.78 -0.83
C LYS A 191 8.96 23.74 0.66
N ALA A 192 8.81 22.54 1.23
CA ALA A 192 8.51 22.37 2.65
C ALA A 192 9.66 22.87 3.54
N SER A 193 10.91 22.71 3.12
CA SER A 193 12.10 23.23 3.83
C SER A 193 12.17 24.75 3.79
N ALA A 194 11.98 25.36 2.60
CA ALA A 194 12.00 26.80 2.44
C ALA A 194 10.93 27.50 3.30
N SER A 195 9.71 26.93 3.33
CA SER A 195 8.60 27.47 4.16
C SER A 195 8.87 27.41 5.67
N ARG A 196 9.70 26.49 6.14
CA ARG A 196 10.10 26.39 7.56
C ARG A 196 11.17 27.41 7.93
N GLU A 197 12.06 27.76 7.02
CA GLU A 197 13.10 28.78 7.23
C GLU A 197 12.54 30.20 7.25
N GLU A 198 11.43 30.47 6.54
CA GLU A 198 10.76 31.78 6.54
C GLU A 198 9.94 32.05 7.82
N VAL A 199 9.63 31.05 8.61
CA VAL A 199 8.77 31.16 9.82
C VAL A 199 9.57 31.09 11.13
N GLY A 200 10.85 30.78 11.08
CA GLY A 200 11.78 30.67 12.23
C GLY A 200 12.70 31.88 12.35
#